data_24d1a86920b747494ea440b54cefe8d3
#
_entry.id   24d1a86920b747494ea440b54cefe8d3
#
_cell.length_a   1.000
_cell.length_b   1.000
_cell.length_c   1.000
_cell.angle_alpha   90.00
_cell.angle_beta   90.00
_cell.angle_gamma   90.00
#
_symmetry.space_group_name_H-M   'P 1'
#
loop_
_entity.id
_entity.type
_entity.pdbx_description
1 polymer ?
#
loop_
_entity_poly.entity_id
_entity_poly.type
_entity_poly.pdbx_seq_one_letter_code
_entity_poly.pdbx_strand_id
1 'polypeptide(L)'
;MKFNIEEIKRYIQDNPNAKIFIGCDSQKVSSKKRKKLKIKEKTARFVTAVVVYEKDKNKIFFEVSKERDIDVTPGKPFNRMMNETYKVADITLQLMDVLVERDFQIHLDISKEEYNGSHCAMNAAIGYIWGVIGIEPVLKPDAWVASTVSDHIVKNNKQVLNYR
;
A
#
# COMPACT_ATOMS: atom_id res chain seq x y z
N MET A 1 4.15 9.62 9.62
CA MET A 1 2.80 10.18 9.51
C MET A 1 1.87 8.98 9.55
N LYS A 2 0.93 8.96 10.48
CA LYS A 2 -0.06 7.87 10.64
C LYS A 2 -1.42 8.32 10.12
N PHE A 3 -2.27 7.38 9.74
CA PHE A 3 -3.66 7.67 9.39
C PHE A 3 -4.42 8.29 10.56
N ASN A 4 -5.23 9.28 10.26
CA ASN A 4 -6.31 9.71 11.13
C ASN A 4 -7.60 8.99 10.69
N ILE A 5 -7.90 7.86 11.32
CA ILE A 5 -9.01 6.98 10.94
C ILE A 5 -10.35 7.71 10.98
N GLU A 6 -10.60 8.52 12.00
CA GLU A 6 -11.85 9.26 12.15
C GLU A 6 -12.02 10.31 11.05
N GLU A 7 -10.94 10.96 10.61
CA GLU A 7 -10.98 11.88 9.46
C GLU A 7 -11.36 11.16 8.17
N ILE A 8 -10.75 9.98 7.93
CA ILE A 8 -11.04 9.16 6.74
C ILE A 8 -12.50 8.71 6.76
N LYS A 9 -12.99 8.18 7.89
CA LYS A 9 -14.38 7.74 8.04
C LYS A 9 -15.35 8.87 7.76
N ARG A 10 -15.14 10.03 8.37
CA ARG A 10 -15.98 11.23 8.16
C ARG A 10 -15.99 11.62 6.69
N TYR A 11 -14.83 11.66 6.04
CA TYR A 11 -14.74 12.02 4.63
C TYR A 11 -15.48 11.04 3.71
N ILE A 12 -15.39 9.73 4.01
CA ILE A 12 -16.13 8.70 3.28
C ILE A 12 -17.64 8.89 3.47
N GLN A 13 -18.10 9.16 4.67
CA GLN A 13 -19.52 9.39 4.99
C GLN A 13 -20.07 10.66 4.30
N ASP A 14 -19.28 11.73 4.27
CA ASP A 14 -19.65 13.01 3.63
C ASP A 14 -19.70 12.92 2.09
N ASN A 15 -19.12 11.87 1.49
CA ASN A 15 -19.09 11.65 0.04
C ASN A 15 -19.70 10.29 -0.33
N PRO A 16 -21.04 10.13 -0.21
CA PRO A 16 -21.72 8.83 -0.31
C PRO A 16 -21.62 8.16 -1.70
N ASN A 17 -21.39 8.92 -2.76
CA ASN A 17 -21.26 8.40 -4.13
C ASN A 17 -19.82 8.12 -4.55
N ALA A 18 -18.84 8.42 -3.70
CA ALA A 18 -17.45 8.19 -4.03
C ALA A 18 -17.10 6.70 -4.04
N LYS A 19 -16.23 6.31 -4.96
CA LYS A 19 -15.55 5.01 -4.96
C LYS A 19 -14.32 5.08 -4.07
N ILE A 20 -14.05 3.98 -3.37
CA ILE A 20 -12.93 3.92 -2.44
C ILE A 20 -11.93 2.88 -2.94
N PHE A 21 -10.66 3.27 -3.01
CA PHE A 21 -9.58 2.38 -3.41
C PHE A 21 -8.52 2.35 -2.31
N ILE A 22 -8.07 1.15 -1.93
CA ILE A 22 -7.09 0.95 -0.87
C ILE A 22 -5.93 0.15 -1.43
N GLY A 23 -4.71 0.60 -1.21
CA GLY A 23 -3.52 -0.07 -1.71
C GLY A 23 -2.28 0.27 -0.91
N CYS A 24 -1.23 -0.53 -1.09
CA CYS A 24 0.08 -0.31 -0.50
C CYS A 24 1.16 -0.65 -1.51
N ASP A 25 2.21 0.17 -1.56
CA ASP A 25 3.42 -0.10 -2.33
C ASP A 25 4.65 0.04 -1.44
N SER A 26 5.69 -0.70 -1.75
CA SER A 26 6.93 -0.62 -1.01
C SER A 26 8.17 -0.52 -1.89
N GLN A 27 9.13 0.23 -1.40
CA GLN A 27 10.41 0.40 -2.05
C GLN A 27 11.55 0.02 -1.10
N LYS A 28 12.55 -0.70 -1.64
CA LYS A 28 13.79 -0.96 -0.90
C LYS A 28 14.53 0.35 -0.66
N VAL A 29 14.91 0.57 0.58
CA VAL A 29 15.74 1.72 0.95
C VAL A 29 17.19 1.23 1.08
N SER A 30 18.09 1.76 0.23
CA SER A 30 19.51 1.47 0.38
C SER A 30 20.03 2.10 1.68
N SER A 31 20.45 1.27 2.62
CA SER A 31 21.11 1.77 3.83
C SER A 31 22.43 2.46 3.46
N LYS A 32 22.59 3.74 3.83
CA LYS A 32 23.90 4.37 3.86
C LYS A 32 24.79 3.53 4.80
N LYS A 33 25.93 3.03 4.28
CA LYS A 33 26.90 2.26 5.09
C LYS A 33 27.17 2.97 6.41
N ARG A 34 26.67 2.46 7.53
CA ARG A 34 27.23 2.80 8.83
C ARG A 34 28.62 2.18 8.88
N LYS A 35 29.68 3.00 8.80
CA LYS A 35 31.08 2.59 8.72
C LYS A 35 31.56 1.69 9.88
N LYS A 36 30.79 1.53 10.96
CA LYS A 36 31.18 0.79 12.17
C LYS A 36 30.58 -0.62 12.33
N LEU A 37 29.55 -0.99 11.57
CA LEU A 37 28.93 -2.32 11.67
C LEU A 37 28.81 -2.93 10.28
N LYS A 38 29.46 -4.09 10.06
CA LYS A 38 29.49 -4.83 8.78
C LYS A 38 28.12 -5.41 8.35
N ILE A 39 27.05 -5.14 9.07
CA ILE A 39 25.71 -5.66 8.80
C ILE A 39 24.90 -4.58 8.09
N LYS A 40 24.65 -4.79 6.79
CA LYS A 40 23.71 -3.98 6.03
C LYS A 40 22.28 -4.37 6.45
N GLU A 41 21.65 -3.59 7.31
CA GLU A 41 20.21 -3.73 7.52
C GLU A 41 19.48 -3.31 6.24
N LYS A 42 18.82 -4.27 5.61
CA LYS A 42 17.92 -4.01 4.51
C LYS A 42 16.61 -3.48 5.09
N THR A 43 16.17 -2.33 4.65
CA THR A 43 14.89 -1.74 5.03
C THR A 43 14.03 -1.51 3.81
N ALA A 44 12.71 -1.63 3.98
CA ALA A 44 11.72 -1.24 3.00
C ALA A 44 10.88 -0.09 3.54
N ARG A 45 10.53 0.83 2.67
CA ARG A 45 9.59 1.91 2.94
C ARG A 45 8.26 1.52 2.32
N PHE A 46 7.20 1.54 3.12
CA PHE A 46 5.83 1.24 2.70
C PHE A 46 5.02 2.53 2.63
N VAL A 47 4.23 2.67 1.60
CA VAL A 47 3.25 3.74 1.44
C VAL A 47 1.89 3.08 1.30
N THR A 48 1.07 3.17 2.34
CA THR A 48 -0.32 2.70 2.33
C THR A 48 -1.23 3.88 2.02
N ALA A 49 -2.20 3.70 1.14
CA ALA A 49 -3.07 4.76 0.69
C ALA A 49 -4.55 4.36 0.68
N VAL A 50 -5.41 5.31 1.03
CA VAL A 50 -6.85 5.26 0.84
C VAL A 50 -7.22 6.42 -0.08
N VAL A 51 -7.78 6.10 -1.24
CA VAL A 51 -8.22 7.07 -2.24
C VAL A 51 -9.74 7.09 -2.25
N VAL A 52 -10.32 8.24 -1.94
CA VAL A 52 -11.75 8.50 -2.08
C VAL A 52 -11.93 9.26 -3.38
N TYR A 53 -12.49 8.58 -4.39
CA TYR A 53 -12.60 9.05 -5.76
C TYR A 53 -14.04 9.44 -6.09
N GLU A 54 -14.21 10.68 -6.46
CA GLU A 54 -15.43 11.20 -7.07
C GLU A 54 -15.03 12.03 -8.29
N LYS A 55 -15.89 12.07 -9.33
CA LYS A 55 -15.55 12.57 -10.67
C LYS A 55 -14.80 13.92 -10.69
N ASP A 56 -15.09 14.80 -9.73
CA ASP A 56 -14.51 16.15 -9.66
C ASP A 56 -13.75 16.42 -8.35
N LYS A 57 -13.67 15.42 -7.46
CA LYS A 57 -13.02 15.55 -6.15
C LYS A 57 -12.33 14.26 -5.76
N ASN A 58 -11.01 14.29 -5.77
CA ASN A 58 -10.20 13.15 -5.31
C ASN A 58 -9.49 13.52 -4.02
N LYS A 59 -9.68 12.74 -2.99
CA LYS A 59 -8.93 12.87 -1.73
C LYS A 59 -8.08 11.65 -1.52
N ILE A 60 -6.80 11.86 -1.25
CA ILE A 60 -5.84 10.82 -0.95
C ILE A 60 -5.41 10.96 0.51
N PHE A 61 -5.62 9.91 1.28
CA PHE A 61 -5.03 9.73 2.59
C PHE A 61 -3.90 8.72 2.47
N PHE A 62 -2.78 8.94 3.15
CA PHE A 62 -1.67 8.00 3.10
C PHE A 62 -0.89 7.94 4.40
N GLU A 63 -0.28 6.80 4.63
CA GLU A 63 0.66 6.55 5.72
C GLU A 63 1.99 6.04 5.17
N VAL A 64 3.08 6.49 5.75
CA VAL A 64 4.42 6.01 5.40
C VAL A 64 5.05 5.33 6.62
N SER A 65 5.45 4.06 6.44
CA SER A 65 6.20 3.31 7.44
C SER A 65 7.53 2.79 6.86
N LYS A 66 8.48 2.48 7.75
CA LYS A 66 9.74 1.83 7.39
C LYS A 66 9.89 0.59 8.24
N GLU A 67 10.19 -0.52 7.59
CA GLU A 67 10.35 -1.81 8.25
C GLU A 67 11.57 -2.55 7.71
N ARG A 68 12.02 -3.54 8.47
CA ARG A 68 13.12 -4.41 8.04
C ARG A 68 12.65 -5.25 6.85
N ASP A 69 13.48 -5.28 5.78
CA ASP A 69 13.27 -6.18 4.65
C ASP A 69 13.94 -7.52 4.97
N ILE A 70 13.12 -8.55 5.18
CA ILE A 70 13.58 -9.90 5.54
C ILE A 70 13.62 -10.85 4.34
N ASP A 71 13.32 -10.37 3.13
CA ASP A 71 13.41 -11.18 1.93
C ASP A 71 14.86 -11.54 1.61
N VAL A 72 15.16 -12.82 1.58
CA VAL A 72 16.52 -13.36 1.36
C VAL A 72 16.73 -13.83 -0.07
N THR A 73 15.67 -14.25 -0.77
CA THR A 73 15.75 -14.78 -2.13
C THR A 73 15.76 -13.62 -3.14
N PRO A 74 16.83 -13.48 -3.94
CA PRO A 74 16.88 -12.45 -4.97
C PRO A 74 15.71 -12.56 -5.96
N GLY A 75 15.09 -11.42 -6.28
CA GLY A 75 13.97 -11.35 -7.22
C GLY A 75 12.64 -11.90 -6.72
N LYS A 76 12.57 -12.44 -5.50
CA LYS A 76 11.33 -12.98 -4.89
C LYS A 76 10.99 -12.24 -3.60
N PRO A 77 10.31 -11.10 -3.66
CA PRO A 77 10.00 -10.26 -2.49
C PRO A 77 8.75 -10.75 -1.73
N PHE A 78 8.68 -12.02 -1.37
CA PHE A 78 7.49 -12.62 -0.77
C PHE A 78 7.04 -11.91 0.52
N ASN A 79 7.96 -11.75 1.48
CA ASN A 79 7.61 -11.14 2.76
C ASN A 79 7.22 -9.68 2.61
N ARG A 80 7.89 -8.94 1.72
CA ARG A 80 7.57 -7.55 1.44
C ARG A 80 6.19 -7.38 0.81
N MET A 81 5.83 -8.24 -0.15
CA MET A 81 4.49 -8.27 -0.76
C MET A 81 3.41 -8.65 0.26
N MET A 82 3.69 -9.60 1.14
CA MET A 82 2.76 -9.97 2.21
C MET A 82 2.61 -8.84 3.24
N ASN A 83 3.67 -8.11 3.57
CA ASN A 83 3.57 -6.93 4.43
C ASN A 83 2.70 -5.82 3.81
N GLU A 84 2.80 -5.59 2.50
CA GLU A 84 1.88 -4.69 1.79
C GLU A 84 0.43 -5.16 1.96
N THR A 85 0.19 -6.46 1.75
CA THR A 85 -1.13 -7.09 1.88
C THR A 85 -1.69 -6.93 3.30
N TYR A 86 -0.88 -7.16 4.33
CA TYR A 86 -1.30 -7.00 5.72
C TYR A 86 -1.67 -5.56 6.06
N LYS A 87 -0.90 -4.58 5.58
CA LYS A 87 -1.19 -3.15 5.78
C LYS A 87 -2.50 -2.73 5.12
N VAL A 88 -2.76 -3.22 3.91
CA VAL A 88 -4.03 -2.98 3.22
C VAL A 88 -5.20 -3.61 3.97
N ALA A 89 -5.05 -4.84 4.44
CA ALA A 89 -6.09 -5.51 5.22
C ALA A 89 -6.37 -4.78 6.54
N ASP A 90 -5.32 -4.35 7.25
CA ASP A 90 -5.44 -3.66 8.53
C ASP A 90 -6.22 -2.34 8.40
N ILE A 91 -5.85 -1.47 7.44
CA ILE A 91 -6.59 -0.22 7.22
C ILE A 91 -8.02 -0.49 6.74
N THR A 92 -8.24 -1.51 5.91
CA THR A 92 -9.58 -1.87 5.44
C THR A 92 -10.46 -2.30 6.60
N LEU A 93 -9.96 -3.14 7.51
CA LEU A 93 -10.69 -3.56 8.71
C LEU A 93 -11.06 -2.38 9.62
N GLN A 94 -10.14 -1.42 9.80
CA GLN A 94 -10.40 -0.22 10.60
C GLN A 94 -11.47 0.69 9.99
N LEU A 95 -11.69 0.61 8.68
CA LEU A 95 -12.69 1.38 7.94
C LEU A 95 -13.97 0.58 7.62
N MET A 96 -14.06 -0.69 8.03
CA MET A 96 -15.11 -1.61 7.59
C MET A 96 -16.52 -1.10 7.89
N ASP A 97 -16.73 -0.45 9.02
CA ASP A 97 -18.02 0.13 9.42
C ASP A 97 -18.57 1.18 8.43
N VAL A 98 -17.69 1.86 7.71
CA VAL A 98 -18.07 2.85 6.67
C VAL A 98 -17.91 2.30 5.25
N LEU A 99 -17.38 1.09 5.08
CA LEU A 99 -17.17 0.45 3.77
C LEU A 99 -18.24 -0.58 3.39
N VAL A 100 -18.95 -1.15 4.36
CA VAL A 100 -19.86 -2.31 4.17
C VAL A 100 -20.87 -2.13 3.03
N GLU A 101 -21.39 -0.93 2.83
CA GLU A 101 -22.37 -0.63 1.78
C GLU A 101 -21.79 0.26 0.66
N ARG A 102 -20.45 0.26 0.53
CA ARG A 102 -19.76 1.14 -0.41
C ARG A 102 -19.12 0.36 -1.55
N ASP A 103 -19.00 1.01 -2.70
CA ASP A 103 -18.16 0.54 -3.79
C ASP A 103 -16.69 0.78 -3.42
N PHE A 104 -16.00 -0.27 -2.97
CA PHE A 104 -14.59 -0.21 -2.65
C PHE A 104 -13.79 -1.35 -3.26
N GLN A 105 -12.52 -1.11 -3.54
CA GLN A 105 -11.60 -2.07 -4.10
C GLN A 105 -10.28 -2.07 -3.33
N ILE A 106 -9.72 -3.25 -3.15
CA ILE A 106 -8.35 -3.46 -2.66
C ILE A 106 -7.44 -3.70 -3.85
N HIS A 107 -6.39 -2.90 -3.96
CA HIS A 107 -5.38 -2.99 -5.01
C HIS A 107 -4.07 -3.51 -4.44
N LEU A 108 -3.57 -4.62 -4.97
CA LEU A 108 -2.27 -5.18 -4.60
C LEU A 108 -1.27 -5.02 -5.74
N ASP A 109 -0.07 -4.57 -5.43
CA ASP A 109 1.03 -4.39 -6.39
C ASP A 109 1.72 -5.71 -6.76
N ILE A 110 0.91 -6.73 -6.99
CA ILE A 110 1.32 -8.11 -7.29
C ILE A 110 0.96 -8.45 -8.74
N SER A 111 1.91 -9.02 -9.48
CA SER A 111 1.72 -9.43 -10.86
C SER A 111 1.06 -10.80 -10.96
N LYS A 112 0.16 -10.95 -11.93
CA LYS A 112 -0.38 -12.24 -12.36
C LYS A 112 0.63 -13.06 -13.18
N GLU A 113 1.67 -12.43 -13.72
CA GLU A 113 2.65 -13.04 -14.60
C GLU A 113 3.75 -13.74 -13.80
N GLU A 114 3.96 -15.04 -14.06
CA GLU A 114 4.90 -15.90 -13.33
C GLU A 114 6.37 -15.44 -13.41
N TYR A 115 6.76 -14.79 -14.50
CA TYR A 115 8.12 -14.24 -14.66
C TYR A 115 8.38 -13.00 -13.80
N ASN A 116 7.36 -12.41 -13.23
CA ASN A 116 7.50 -11.24 -12.35
C ASN A 116 7.76 -11.68 -10.91
N GLY A 117 8.74 -11.08 -10.25
CA GLY A 117 9.14 -11.45 -8.89
C GLY A 117 8.04 -11.37 -7.85
N SER A 118 7.10 -10.41 -7.99
CA SER A 118 5.97 -10.25 -7.06
C SER A 118 4.93 -11.38 -7.14
N HIS A 119 4.90 -12.14 -8.26
CA HIS A 119 4.02 -13.29 -8.44
C HIS A 119 4.15 -14.34 -7.35
N CYS A 120 5.34 -14.49 -6.76
CA CYS A 120 5.59 -15.46 -5.69
C CYS A 120 4.64 -15.33 -4.48
N ALA A 121 4.06 -14.15 -4.25
CA ALA A 121 3.12 -13.91 -3.16
C ALA A 121 1.64 -13.93 -3.59
N MET A 122 1.34 -14.10 -4.87
CA MET A 122 -0.01 -13.90 -5.42
C MET A 122 -1.08 -14.72 -4.71
N ASN A 123 -0.91 -16.04 -4.67
CA ASN A 123 -1.92 -16.93 -4.08
C ASN A 123 -2.11 -16.70 -2.57
N ALA A 124 -1.01 -16.44 -1.85
CA ALA A 124 -1.06 -16.16 -0.42
C ALA A 124 -1.76 -14.83 -0.13
N ALA A 125 -1.49 -13.80 -0.93
CA ALA A 125 -2.10 -12.48 -0.78
C ALA A 125 -3.61 -12.50 -1.10
N ILE A 126 -4.01 -13.14 -2.21
CA ILE A 126 -5.43 -13.32 -2.57
C ILE A 126 -6.16 -14.08 -1.46
N GLY A 127 -5.61 -15.23 -1.02
CA GLY A 127 -6.21 -16.04 0.04
C GLY A 127 -6.35 -15.29 1.36
N TYR A 128 -5.37 -14.46 1.71
CA TYR A 128 -5.42 -13.64 2.92
C TYR A 128 -6.50 -12.57 2.85
N ILE A 129 -6.56 -11.78 1.78
CA ILE A 129 -7.60 -10.74 1.61
C ILE A 129 -8.99 -11.37 1.56
N TRP A 130 -9.15 -12.46 0.83
CA TRP A 130 -10.42 -13.19 0.79
C TRP A 130 -10.85 -13.69 2.17
N GLY A 131 -9.93 -14.30 2.92
CA GLY A 131 -10.22 -14.84 4.25
C GLY A 131 -10.53 -13.78 5.31
N VAL A 132 -9.91 -12.61 5.23
CA VAL A 132 -10.01 -11.55 6.26
C VAL A 132 -11.08 -10.51 5.92
N ILE A 133 -11.19 -10.14 4.65
CA ILE A 133 -12.08 -9.05 4.18
C ILE A 133 -13.31 -9.60 3.44
N GLY A 134 -13.19 -10.77 2.79
CA GLY A 134 -14.28 -11.39 2.04
C GLY A 134 -14.46 -10.88 0.62
N ILE A 135 -13.47 -10.19 0.05
CA ILE A 135 -13.48 -9.73 -1.34
C ILE A 135 -12.23 -10.19 -2.08
N GLU A 136 -12.31 -10.26 -3.40
CA GLU A 136 -11.15 -10.53 -4.25
C GLU A 136 -10.37 -9.23 -4.50
N PRO A 137 -9.05 -9.20 -4.26
CA PRO A 137 -8.25 -8.02 -4.55
C PRO A 137 -8.01 -7.88 -6.06
N VAL A 138 -7.86 -6.63 -6.50
CA VAL A 138 -7.43 -6.29 -7.85
C VAL A 138 -5.90 -6.36 -7.92
N LEU A 139 -5.37 -7.09 -8.89
CA LEU A 139 -3.92 -7.27 -9.13
C LEU A 139 -3.47 -6.47 -10.35
N LYS A 140 -2.13 -6.36 -10.54
CA LYS A 140 -1.58 -5.81 -11.78
C LYS A 140 -2.01 -6.64 -13.01
N PRO A 141 -2.27 -5.98 -14.16
CA PRO A 141 -2.04 -4.56 -14.46
C PRO A 141 -3.16 -3.61 -13.99
N ASP A 142 -4.29 -4.12 -13.50
CA ASP A 142 -5.48 -3.32 -13.18
C ASP A 142 -5.35 -2.55 -11.85
N ALA A 143 -4.49 -3.03 -10.94
CA ALA A 143 -4.16 -2.35 -9.69
C ALA A 143 -3.29 -1.10 -9.97
N TRP A 144 -3.76 0.08 -9.56
CA TRP A 144 -3.09 1.36 -9.84
C TRP A 144 -2.80 2.22 -8.61
N VAL A 145 -3.56 2.04 -7.53
CA VAL A 145 -3.52 2.96 -6.36
C VAL A 145 -2.14 3.05 -5.75
N ALA A 146 -1.54 1.91 -5.47
CA ALA A 146 -0.29 1.84 -4.75
C ALA A 146 0.85 2.55 -5.51
N SER A 147 1.08 2.20 -6.77
CA SER A 147 2.14 2.78 -7.59
C SER A 147 1.94 4.28 -7.85
N THR A 148 0.71 4.69 -8.18
CA THR A 148 0.40 6.10 -8.48
C THR A 148 0.58 7.00 -7.27
N VAL A 149 0.11 6.58 -6.09
CA VAL A 149 0.24 7.37 -4.87
C VAL A 149 1.69 7.42 -4.38
N SER A 150 2.40 6.29 -4.43
CA SER A 150 3.82 6.23 -4.06
C SER A 150 4.67 7.15 -4.92
N ASP A 151 4.48 7.16 -6.22
CA ASP A 151 5.18 8.05 -7.14
C ASP A 151 4.90 9.53 -6.86
N HIS A 152 3.66 9.86 -6.54
CA HIS A 152 3.25 11.23 -6.21
C HIS A 152 3.90 11.71 -4.90
N ILE A 153 3.93 10.86 -3.88
CA ILE A 153 4.54 11.17 -2.58
C ILE A 153 6.06 11.31 -2.72
N VAL A 154 6.72 10.44 -3.48
CA VAL A 154 8.17 10.52 -3.72
C VAL A 154 8.53 11.80 -4.45
N LYS A 155 7.76 12.21 -5.46
CA LYS A 155 7.99 13.46 -6.21
C LYS A 155 7.78 14.70 -5.32
N ASN A 156 6.72 14.75 -4.52
CA ASN A 156 6.42 15.87 -3.64
C ASN A 156 7.40 16.00 -2.47
N ASN A 157 7.86 14.91 -1.89
CA ASN A 157 8.90 14.94 -0.86
C ASN A 157 10.27 15.42 -1.38
N LYS A 158 10.59 15.19 -2.66
CA LYS A 158 11.80 15.77 -3.27
C LYS A 158 11.69 17.29 -3.42
N GLN A 159 10.52 17.83 -3.67
CA GLN A 159 10.32 19.28 -3.70
C GLN A 159 10.45 19.93 -2.33
N VAL A 160 9.94 19.29 -1.28
CA VAL A 160 10.05 19.80 0.12
C VAL A 160 11.49 19.74 0.63
N LEU A 161 12.29 18.76 0.21
CA LEU A 161 13.71 18.65 0.60
C LEU A 161 14.64 19.65 -0.12
N ASN A 162 14.20 20.21 -1.24
CA ASN A 162 14.96 21.24 -1.98
C ASN A 162 14.68 22.68 -1.52
N TYR A 163 13.76 22.86 -0.56
CA TYR A 163 13.43 24.17 0.05
C TYR A 163 13.95 24.32 1.50
N ARG A 164 14.91 23.49 1.90
CA ARG A 164 15.61 23.63 3.20
C ARG A 164 17.11 23.76 3.03
#